data_806abc385c8a01551f0445d8149f8cb1
#
_entry.id   806abc385c8a01551f0445d8149f8cb1
#
_cell.length_a   1.000
_cell.length_b   1.000
_cell.length_c   1.000
_cell.angle_alpha   90.00
_cell.angle_beta   90.00
_cell.angle_gamma   90.00
#
_symmetry.space_group_name_H-M   'P 1'
#
loop_
_entity.id
_entity.type
_entity.pdbx_description
1 polymer ?
#
loop_
_entity_poly.entity_id
_entity_poly.type
_entity_poly.pdbx_seq_one_letter_code
_entity_poly.pdbx_strand_id
1 'polypeptide(L)'
;MKLRLSVLAAVCAATLPAFAAAHSDWSYTGDSSPEHWGGIKQDYAACSSGKNQSPVDFASAQAAAGNSVKFAYAPSAYTVENNGHTIQATPEGQPQTISLGGKTFTFKQFHFHTPSEHTFRGNAYPMEVHFVHQSDTGELAVLGAVFTKGRENPALKLLLAKKLQSGEKTALSGKLDVMPLFPKDRRHFRLNGSLTTPPCSEGVNWVVFKTPVAASEAQLDAMRAMIGQENNRPVQPLNARIVIEE
;
A
#
# COMPACT_ATOMS: atom_id res chain seq x y z
N MET A 1 40.55 44.58 -52.16
CA MET A 1 39.19 44.56 -51.60
C MET A 1 38.99 43.17 -50.97
N LYS A 2 39.17 43.04 -49.64
CA LYS A 2 39.12 41.74 -48.91
C LYS A 2 37.75 41.62 -48.27
N LEU A 3 36.92 40.67 -48.76
CA LEU A 3 35.60 40.35 -48.22
C LEU A 3 35.79 39.50 -46.94
N ARG A 4 35.29 40.00 -45.79
CA ARG A 4 35.22 39.21 -44.55
C ARG A 4 33.86 38.55 -44.44
N LEU A 5 33.88 37.23 -44.52
CA LEU A 5 32.71 36.37 -44.28
C LEU A 5 32.53 36.20 -42.75
N SER A 6 31.50 36.75 -42.18
CA SER A 6 31.12 36.54 -40.78
C SER A 6 30.16 35.33 -40.69
N VAL A 7 30.63 34.25 -40.05
CA VAL A 7 29.80 33.08 -39.76
C VAL A 7 29.05 33.32 -38.46
N LEU A 8 27.72 33.44 -38.54
CA LEU A 8 26.83 33.48 -37.38
C LEU A 8 26.57 32.03 -36.95
N ALA A 9 27.08 31.64 -35.77
CA ALA A 9 26.76 30.38 -35.14
C ALA A 9 25.39 30.52 -34.42
N ALA A 10 24.37 29.84 -34.93
CA ALA A 10 23.09 29.71 -34.26
C ALA A 10 23.20 28.65 -33.17
N VAL A 11 23.11 29.05 -31.90
CA VAL A 11 23.01 28.13 -30.75
C VAL A 11 21.56 27.69 -30.65
N CYS A 12 21.27 26.45 -31.09
CA CYS A 12 19.99 25.79 -30.78
C CYS A 12 19.97 25.36 -29.32
N ALA A 13 19.26 26.12 -28.49
CA ALA A 13 18.93 25.68 -27.13
C ALA A 13 17.90 24.53 -27.22
N ALA A 14 18.35 23.30 -27.01
CA ALA A 14 17.46 22.16 -26.87
C ALA A 14 16.73 22.26 -25.52
N THR A 15 15.47 22.67 -25.55
CA THR A 15 14.58 22.56 -24.39
C THR A 15 14.22 21.10 -24.18
N LEU A 16 14.78 20.49 -23.12
CA LEU A 16 14.34 19.18 -22.65
C LEU A 16 12.88 19.27 -22.20
N PRO A 17 12.00 18.34 -22.64
CA PRO A 17 10.64 18.31 -22.10
C PRO A 17 10.72 17.99 -20.62
N ALA A 18 10.19 18.86 -19.77
CA ALA A 18 9.91 18.54 -18.38
C ALA A 18 8.87 17.40 -18.40
N PHE A 19 9.26 16.20 -17.97
CA PHE A 19 8.30 15.15 -17.65
C PHE A 19 7.47 15.66 -16.47
N ALA A 20 6.28 16.16 -16.75
CA ALA A 20 5.27 16.39 -15.72
C ALA A 20 4.98 15.03 -15.09
N ALA A 21 5.30 14.86 -13.81
CA ALA A 21 4.81 13.75 -13.05
C ALA A 21 3.29 13.69 -13.24
N ALA A 22 2.74 12.54 -13.60
CA ALA A 22 1.30 12.38 -13.73
C ALA A 22 0.69 12.70 -12.37
N HIS A 23 0.09 13.88 -12.23
CA HIS A 23 -0.64 14.23 -11.02
C HIS A 23 -1.82 13.27 -10.89
N SER A 24 -1.87 12.54 -9.81
CA SER A 24 -3.05 11.76 -9.44
C SER A 24 -4.23 12.71 -9.26
N ASP A 25 -5.40 12.29 -9.75
CA ASP A 25 -6.63 13.11 -9.65
C ASP A 25 -7.14 13.20 -8.19
N TRP A 26 -6.57 12.45 -7.26
CA TRP A 26 -6.98 12.36 -5.87
C TRP A 26 -5.79 12.51 -4.91
N SER A 27 -6.07 12.89 -3.68
CA SER A 27 -5.10 13.02 -2.60
C SER A 27 -5.72 12.60 -1.26
N TYR A 28 -4.95 12.74 -0.17
CA TYR A 28 -5.48 12.53 1.19
C TYR A 28 -5.87 13.84 1.87
N THR A 29 -5.71 14.99 1.22
CA THR A 29 -5.98 16.32 1.80
C THR A 29 -6.68 17.24 0.80
N GLY A 30 -7.34 18.30 1.32
CA GLY A 30 -7.99 19.33 0.49
C GLY A 30 -9.19 18.82 -0.31
N ASP A 31 -9.46 19.45 -1.44
CA ASP A 31 -10.66 19.20 -2.26
C ASP A 31 -10.68 17.84 -2.96
N SER A 32 -9.55 17.13 -2.97
CA SER A 32 -9.43 15.78 -3.51
C SER A 32 -9.17 14.71 -2.43
N SER A 33 -9.51 15.01 -1.16
CA SER A 33 -9.42 14.10 0.00
C SER A 33 -10.46 12.97 -0.03
N PRO A 34 -10.35 11.96 0.86
CA PRO A 34 -11.23 10.79 0.86
C PRO A 34 -12.72 11.09 0.86
N GLU A 35 -13.16 12.18 1.50
CA GLU A 35 -14.56 12.60 1.53
C GLU A 35 -15.08 13.00 0.14
N HIS A 36 -14.20 13.40 -0.76
CA HIS A 36 -14.54 13.92 -2.10
C HIS A 36 -14.28 12.92 -3.22
N TRP A 37 -13.57 11.81 -2.96
CA TRP A 37 -13.15 10.85 -4.00
C TRP A 37 -14.27 10.41 -4.93
N GLY A 38 -15.44 10.08 -4.38
CA GLY A 38 -16.58 9.61 -5.17
C GLY A 38 -17.17 10.63 -6.14
N GLY A 39 -16.87 11.92 -5.95
CA GLY A 39 -17.30 13.02 -6.81
C GLY A 39 -16.28 13.47 -7.84
N ILE A 40 -15.01 12.99 -7.76
CA ILE A 40 -13.93 13.45 -8.65
C ILE A 40 -14.19 13.01 -10.10
N LYS A 41 -14.58 11.75 -10.29
CA LYS A 41 -14.94 11.21 -11.60
C LYS A 41 -15.81 9.97 -11.47
N GLN A 42 -16.53 9.62 -12.54
CA GLN A 42 -17.49 8.50 -12.56
C GLN A 42 -16.87 7.17 -12.11
N ASP A 43 -15.64 6.89 -12.49
CA ASP A 43 -14.93 5.65 -12.11
C ASP A 43 -14.71 5.53 -10.60
N TYR A 44 -14.76 6.62 -9.84
CA TYR A 44 -14.57 6.67 -8.39
C TYR A 44 -15.89 6.64 -7.61
N ALA A 45 -17.03 6.51 -8.27
CA ALA A 45 -18.35 6.54 -7.63
C ALA A 45 -18.47 5.55 -6.46
N ALA A 46 -17.82 4.38 -6.53
CA ALA A 46 -17.83 3.39 -5.46
C ALA A 46 -17.24 3.92 -4.14
N CYS A 47 -16.34 4.94 -4.19
CA CYS A 47 -15.75 5.51 -2.98
C CYS A 47 -16.80 6.17 -2.05
N SER A 48 -17.92 6.65 -2.60
CA SER A 48 -19.03 7.26 -1.83
C SER A 48 -20.29 6.40 -1.78
N SER A 49 -20.58 5.63 -2.84
CA SER A 49 -21.84 4.87 -2.95
C SER A 49 -21.72 3.38 -2.59
N GLY A 50 -20.49 2.86 -2.49
CA GLY A 50 -20.21 1.47 -2.18
C GLY A 50 -20.73 1.09 -0.78
N LYS A 51 -21.10 -0.17 -0.62
CA LYS A 51 -21.66 -0.71 0.64
C LYS A 51 -20.71 -1.65 1.38
N ASN A 52 -19.70 -2.18 0.69
CA ASN A 52 -18.70 -3.08 1.24
C ASN A 52 -17.32 -2.40 1.22
N GLN A 53 -17.25 -1.16 1.69
CA GLN A 53 -16.05 -0.34 1.64
C GLN A 53 -15.06 -0.68 2.77
N SER A 54 -13.77 -0.46 2.51
CA SER A 54 -12.64 -0.56 3.45
C SER A 54 -11.93 0.80 3.57
N PRO A 55 -11.21 1.04 4.69
CA PRO A 55 -10.99 0.17 5.85
C PRO A 55 -12.21 0.09 6.77
N VAL A 56 -12.15 -0.77 7.81
CA VAL A 56 -13.20 -0.91 8.83
C VAL A 56 -12.60 -0.93 10.24
N ASP A 57 -13.47 -0.75 11.25
CA ASP A 57 -13.11 -0.98 12.65
C ASP A 57 -13.42 -2.42 13.06
N PHE A 58 -12.45 -3.10 13.65
CA PHE A 58 -12.58 -4.44 14.20
C PHE A 58 -13.03 -4.36 15.68
N ALA A 59 -14.24 -3.87 15.93
CA ALA A 59 -14.82 -3.79 17.27
C ALA A 59 -15.34 -5.15 17.76
N SER A 60 -15.91 -5.95 16.84
CA SER A 60 -16.43 -7.29 17.11
C SER A 60 -16.21 -8.22 15.93
N ALA A 61 -16.07 -9.51 16.22
CA ALA A 61 -15.95 -10.56 15.21
C ALA A 61 -16.60 -11.84 15.69
N GLN A 62 -17.07 -12.65 14.76
CA GLN A 62 -17.53 -14.02 15.03
C GLN A 62 -16.36 -14.99 14.85
N ALA A 63 -16.09 -15.80 15.87
CA ALA A 63 -15.07 -16.84 15.79
C ALA A 63 -15.52 -17.93 14.81
N ALA A 64 -14.61 -18.37 13.96
CA ALA A 64 -14.82 -19.49 13.06
C ALA A 64 -13.58 -20.38 13.04
N ALA A 65 -13.79 -21.67 12.70
CA ALA A 65 -12.67 -22.55 12.41
C ALA A 65 -12.03 -22.12 11.09
N GLY A 66 -10.77 -21.65 11.16
CA GLY A 66 -10.17 -20.92 10.09
C GLY A 66 -9.53 -21.75 8.98
N ASN A 67 -9.50 -21.18 7.81
CA ASN A 67 -8.60 -21.55 6.73
C ASN A 67 -7.35 -20.67 6.82
N SER A 68 -6.29 -21.19 7.42
CA SER A 68 -5.03 -20.45 7.53
C SER A 68 -4.51 -20.03 6.15
N VAL A 69 -4.06 -18.79 6.04
CA VAL A 69 -3.33 -18.31 4.87
C VAL A 69 -2.03 -19.11 4.75
N LYS A 70 -1.82 -19.75 3.61
CA LYS A 70 -0.56 -20.44 3.30
C LYS A 70 0.31 -19.52 2.44
N PHE A 71 1.53 -19.28 2.90
CA PHE A 71 2.50 -18.44 2.22
C PHE A 71 3.47 -19.29 1.40
N ALA A 72 3.70 -18.89 0.16
CA ALA A 72 4.78 -19.38 -0.70
C ALA A 72 5.67 -18.20 -1.10
N TYR A 73 6.24 -17.55 -0.08
CA TYR A 73 7.17 -16.44 -0.23
C TYR A 73 8.61 -16.90 -0.04
N ALA A 74 9.51 -16.25 -0.76
CA ALA A 74 10.94 -16.42 -0.62
C ALA A 74 11.64 -15.05 -0.71
N PRO A 75 12.83 -14.88 -0.12
CA PRO A 75 13.60 -13.66 -0.29
C PRO A 75 13.84 -13.34 -1.76
N SER A 76 13.42 -12.16 -2.21
CA SER A 76 13.43 -11.74 -3.62
C SER A 76 13.99 -10.33 -3.77
N ALA A 77 14.35 -9.96 -4.98
CA ALA A 77 14.62 -8.58 -5.34
C ALA A 77 13.32 -7.78 -5.36
N TYR A 78 13.42 -6.51 -5.02
CA TYR A 78 12.29 -5.57 -5.03
C TYR A 78 12.71 -4.23 -5.61
N THR A 79 11.78 -3.62 -6.31
CA THR A 79 11.84 -2.20 -6.61
C THR A 79 10.92 -1.47 -5.65
N VAL A 80 11.47 -0.42 -5.00
CA VAL A 80 10.75 0.44 -4.06
C VAL A 80 10.55 1.81 -4.67
N GLU A 81 9.36 2.37 -4.51
CA GLU A 81 9.02 3.70 -5.01
C GLU A 81 8.25 4.50 -3.95
N ASN A 82 8.49 5.79 -3.93
CA ASN A 82 7.59 6.77 -3.33
C ASN A 82 6.71 7.33 -4.45
N ASN A 83 5.49 6.83 -4.58
CA ASN A 83 4.58 7.23 -5.67
C ASN A 83 3.78 8.52 -5.37
N GLY A 84 4.14 9.25 -4.31
CA GLY A 84 3.46 10.46 -3.85
C GLY A 84 2.27 10.19 -2.91
N HIS A 85 1.80 8.94 -2.82
CA HIS A 85 0.71 8.54 -1.92
C HIS A 85 1.18 7.59 -0.84
N THR A 86 2.20 6.79 -1.13
CA THR A 86 2.76 5.79 -0.22
C THR A 86 4.16 5.37 -0.66
N ILE A 87 4.82 4.61 0.21
CA ILE A 87 5.99 3.82 -0.15
C ILE A 87 5.52 2.44 -0.55
N GLN A 88 5.72 2.10 -1.82
CA GLN A 88 5.33 0.83 -2.42
C GLN A 88 6.57 0.01 -2.78
N ALA A 89 6.49 -1.30 -2.59
CA ALA A 89 7.52 -2.24 -3.02
C ALA A 89 6.91 -3.33 -3.91
N THR A 90 7.51 -3.52 -5.08
CA THR A 90 7.07 -4.49 -6.08
C THR A 90 8.12 -5.61 -6.19
N PRO A 91 7.73 -6.88 -6.01
CA PRO A 91 8.65 -8.00 -6.16
C PRO A 91 9.10 -8.17 -7.60
N GLU A 92 10.35 -8.63 -7.76
CA GLU A 92 10.94 -8.98 -9.05
C GLU A 92 11.28 -10.46 -9.08
N GLY A 93 11.29 -11.04 -10.29
CA GLY A 93 11.67 -12.45 -10.51
C GLY A 93 10.49 -13.41 -10.46
N GLN A 94 10.68 -14.56 -9.79
CA GLN A 94 9.65 -15.61 -9.75
C GLN A 94 8.41 -15.19 -8.97
N PRO A 95 7.21 -15.53 -9.47
CA PRO A 95 5.96 -15.23 -8.77
C PRO A 95 5.95 -15.81 -7.36
N GLN A 96 5.53 -15.00 -6.40
CA GLN A 96 5.26 -15.40 -5.03
C GLN A 96 3.75 -15.47 -4.84
N THR A 97 3.27 -16.40 -4.03
CA THR A 97 1.83 -16.63 -3.91
C THR A 97 1.40 -16.82 -2.46
N ILE A 98 0.10 -16.65 -2.26
CA ILE A 98 -0.62 -17.17 -1.10
C ILE A 98 -1.73 -18.11 -1.56
N SER A 99 -2.12 -19.04 -0.68
CA SER A 99 -3.37 -19.79 -0.83
C SER A 99 -4.34 -19.36 0.27
N LEU A 100 -5.56 -18.99 -0.14
CA LEU A 100 -6.63 -18.53 0.72
C LEU A 100 -7.94 -19.18 0.28
N GLY A 101 -8.61 -19.91 1.18
CA GLY A 101 -9.86 -20.60 0.85
C GLY A 101 -9.75 -21.59 -0.31
N GLY A 102 -8.59 -22.24 -0.48
CA GLY A 102 -8.31 -23.16 -1.58
C GLY A 102 -7.95 -22.52 -2.93
N LYS A 103 -8.01 -21.19 -3.04
CA LYS A 103 -7.59 -20.44 -4.23
C LYS A 103 -6.16 -19.93 -4.08
N THR A 104 -5.43 -19.84 -5.19
CA THR A 104 -4.09 -19.25 -5.25
C THR A 104 -4.17 -17.82 -5.74
N PHE A 105 -3.43 -16.94 -5.06
CA PHE A 105 -3.31 -15.52 -5.42
C PHE A 105 -1.84 -15.17 -5.57
N THR A 106 -1.49 -14.55 -6.67
CA THR A 106 -0.13 -14.06 -6.96
C THR A 106 0.11 -12.71 -6.31
N PHE A 107 1.20 -12.59 -5.58
CA PHE A 107 1.63 -11.35 -4.96
C PHE A 107 2.02 -10.31 -6.01
N LYS A 108 1.49 -9.09 -5.87
CA LYS A 108 1.70 -7.98 -6.81
C LYS A 108 2.60 -6.90 -6.25
N GLN A 109 2.31 -6.42 -5.05
CA GLN A 109 3.06 -5.36 -4.37
C GLN A 109 2.64 -5.28 -2.90
N PHE A 110 3.43 -4.58 -2.09
CA PHE A 110 3.00 -4.12 -0.78
C PHE A 110 3.30 -2.64 -0.61
N HIS A 111 2.52 -1.98 0.25
CA HIS A 111 2.62 -0.55 0.51
C HIS A 111 2.19 -0.22 1.94
N PHE A 112 2.50 1.00 2.41
CA PHE A 112 2.35 1.40 3.80
C PHE A 112 1.38 2.56 3.97
N HIS A 113 0.70 2.54 5.12
CA HIS A 113 -0.16 3.62 5.59
C HIS A 113 0.31 4.08 6.97
N THR A 114 0.34 5.39 7.20
CA THR A 114 0.70 6.03 8.48
C THR A 114 -0.28 7.17 8.76
N PRO A 115 -1.14 7.04 9.80
CA PRO A 115 -1.40 5.89 10.67
C PRO A 115 -2.04 4.70 9.94
N SER A 116 -2.42 3.63 10.70
CA SER A 116 -3.14 2.49 10.14
C SER A 116 -4.49 2.91 9.59
N GLU A 117 -4.96 2.21 8.55
CA GLU A 117 -6.28 2.41 7.97
C GLU A 117 -7.36 1.65 8.75
N HIS A 118 -7.12 0.36 9.03
CA HIS A 118 -7.99 -0.38 9.92
C HIS A 118 -7.77 0.05 11.37
N THR A 119 -8.87 0.05 12.14
CA THR A 119 -8.83 0.32 13.58
C THR A 119 -9.28 -0.93 14.37
N PHE A 120 -8.86 -1.00 15.63
CA PHE A 120 -9.18 -2.09 16.52
C PHE A 120 -9.87 -1.52 17.75
N ARG A 121 -11.17 -1.69 17.86
CA ARG A 121 -12.03 -1.07 18.90
C ARG A 121 -11.83 0.46 18.95
N GLY A 122 -11.87 1.09 17.77
CA GLY A 122 -11.72 2.52 17.59
C GLY A 122 -10.29 3.07 17.67
N ASN A 123 -9.28 2.22 17.89
CA ASN A 123 -7.88 2.67 18.02
C ASN A 123 -7.08 2.33 16.75
N ALA A 124 -6.41 3.34 16.22
CA ALA A 124 -5.45 3.18 15.14
C ALA A 124 -4.07 2.78 15.69
N TYR A 125 -3.29 2.11 14.86
CA TYR A 125 -1.88 1.82 15.09
C TYR A 125 -0.99 2.84 14.34
N PRO A 126 0.29 2.99 14.72
CA PRO A 126 1.19 3.96 14.07
C PRO A 126 1.39 3.72 12.56
N MET A 127 1.23 2.47 12.10
CA MET A 127 1.46 2.12 10.70
C MET A 127 0.72 0.81 10.36
N GLU A 128 0.34 0.66 9.09
CA GLU A 128 -0.19 -0.58 8.53
C GLU A 128 0.49 -0.87 7.19
N VAL A 129 0.70 -2.15 6.87
CA VAL A 129 1.19 -2.60 5.56
C VAL A 129 0.11 -3.44 4.88
N HIS A 130 -0.10 -3.21 3.60
CA HIS A 130 -1.01 -3.99 2.75
C HIS A 130 -0.24 -4.76 1.70
N PHE A 131 -0.40 -6.09 1.68
CA PHE A 131 0.15 -6.98 0.65
C PHE A 131 -0.96 -7.33 -0.32
N VAL A 132 -0.88 -6.80 -1.53
CA VAL A 132 -1.90 -6.97 -2.57
C VAL A 132 -1.59 -8.19 -3.42
N HIS A 133 -2.59 -9.05 -3.58
CA HIS A 133 -2.51 -10.27 -4.40
C HIS A 133 -3.67 -10.34 -5.36
N GLN A 134 -3.48 -11.06 -6.45
CA GLN A 134 -4.50 -11.26 -7.48
C GLN A 134 -4.50 -12.71 -7.96
N SER A 135 -5.69 -13.30 -8.06
CA SER A 135 -5.89 -14.61 -8.69
C SER A 135 -5.74 -14.52 -10.22
N ASP A 136 -5.69 -15.67 -10.86
CA ASP A 136 -5.73 -15.78 -12.33
C ASP A 136 -7.07 -15.31 -12.94
N THR A 137 -8.15 -15.31 -12.14
CA THR A 137 -9.46 -14.79 -12.53
C THR A 137 -9.67 -13.31 -12.21
N GLY A 138 -8.63 -12.62 -11.69
CA GLY A 138 -8.67 -11.19 -11.38
C GLY A 138 -9.21 -10.84 -9.98
N GLU A 139 -9.62 -11.82 -9.16
CA GLU A 139 -10.05 -11.57 -7.78
C GLU A 139 -8.88 -11.03 -6.95
N LEU A 140 -9.15 -10.09 -6.06
CA LEU A 140 -8.15 -9.51 -5.17
C LEU A 140 -8.21 -10.12 -3.77
N ALA A 141 -7.03 -10.33 -3.19
CA ALA A 141 -6.86 -10.63 -1.77
C ALA A 141 -5.78 -9.69 -1.20
N VAL A 142 -6.08 -9.05 -0.07
CA VAL A 142 -5.15 -8.16 0.62
C VAL A 142 -4.90 -8.66 2.03
N LEU A 143 -3.61 -8.82 2.37
CA LEU A 143 -3.19 -9.10 3.74
C LEU A 143 -2.77 -7.79 4.41
N GLY A 144 -3.40 -7.44 5.52
CA GLY A 144 -3.07 -6.28 6.34
C GLY A 144 -2.34 -6.67 7.62
N ALA A 145 -1.27 -5.97 7.97
CA ALA A 145 -0.59 -6.11 9.24
C ALA A 145 -0.29 -4.73 9.84
N VAL A 146 -0.72 -4.52 11.08
CA VAL A 146 -0.51 -3.28 11.82
C VAL A 146 0.79 -3.33 12.62
N PHE A 147 1.39 -2.17 12.86
CA PHE A 147 2.66 -2.06 13.59
C PHE A 147 2.48 -1.33 14.91
N THR A 148 3.29 -1.77 15.88
CA THR A 148 3.40 -1.09 17.17
C THR A 148 4.87 -0.81 17.48
N LYS A 149 5.12 0.20 18.32
CA LYS A 149 6.46 0.53 18.82
C LYS A 149 7.05 -0.67 19.57
N GLY A 150 8.29 -1.04 19.19
CA GLY A 150 9.00 -2.16 19.80
C GLY A 150 10.42 -2.28 19.26
N ARG A 151 10.89 -3.52 19.08
CA ARG A 151 12.22 -3.81 18.53
C ARG A 151 12.29 -3.45 17.05
N GLU A 152 13.51 -3.18 16.56
CA GLU A 152 13.81 -2.96 15.15
C GLU A 152 13.30 -4.13 14.29
N ASN A 153 12.66 -3.80 13.16
CA ASN A 153 12.20 -4.76 12.16
C ASN A 153 13.25 -4.86 11.04
N PRO A 154 13.79 -6.05 10.77
CA PRO A 154 14.86 -6.21 9.78
C PRO A 154 14.41 -5.93 8.34
N ALA A 155 13.15 -6.18 7.99
CA ALA A 155 12.64 -5.86 6.65
C ALA A 155 12.49 -4.35 6.45
N LEU A 156 11.96 -3.62 7.45
CA LEU A 156 11.89 -2.17 7.42
C LEU A 156 13.27 -1.52 7.35
N LYS A 157 14.29 -2.11 8.00
CA LYS A 157 15.67 -1.61 7.91
C LYS A 157 16.18 -1.54 6.45
N LEU A 158 15.89 -2.58 5.65
CA LEU A 158 16.27 -2.60 4.24
C LEU A 158 15.46 -1.60 3.40
N LEU A 159 14.14 -1.52 3.64
CA LEU A 159 13.24 -0.60 2.93
C LEU A 159 13.58 0.87 3.18
N LEU A 160 14.02 1.20 4.39
CA LEU A 160 14.35 2.54 4.84
C LEU A 160 15.83 2.91 4.63
N ALA A 161 16.65 2.01 4.08
CA ALA A 161 18.08 2.26 3.87
C ALA A 161 18.35 3.45 2.92
N LYS A 162 17.43 3.74 2.00
CA LYS A 162 17.46 4.93 1.15
C LYS A 162 16.18 5.73 1.37
N LYS A 163 16.34 7.03 1.67
CA LYS A 163 15.21 7.96 1.72
C LYS A 163 14.81 8.32 0.29
N LEU A 164 13.54 8.04 -0.06
CA LEU A 164 12.97 8.35 -1.37
C LEU A 164 12.11 9.61 -1.29
N GLN A 165 12.34 10.55 -2.21
CA GLN A 165 11.44 11.67 -2.44
C GLN A 165 10.23 11.21 -3.28
N SER A 166 9.14 11.99 -3.25
CA SER A 166 7.97 11.72 -4.11
C SER A 166 8.38 11.64 -5.58
N GLY A 167 7.93 10.59 -6.28
CA GLY A 167 8.29 10.26 -7.65
C GLY A 167 9.59 9.47 -7.81
N GLU A 168 10.37 9.27 -6.74
CA GLU A 168 11.59 8.48 -6.83
C GLU A 168 11.32 6.98 -6.72
N LYS A 169 12.11 6.22 -7.49
CA LYS A 169 12.10 4.76 -7.56
C LYS A 169 13.52 4.19 -7.52
N THR A 170 13.72 3.08 -6.81
CA THR A 170 15.03 2.43 -6.70
C THR A 170 14.88 0.92 -6.53
N ALA A 171 15.81 0.16 -7.09
CA ALA A 171 15.97 -1.25 -6.72
C ALA A 171 16.59 -1.35 -5.32
N LEU A 172 16.12 -2.28 -4.49
CA LEU A 172 16.76 -2.59 -3.22
C LEU A 172 18.13 -3.24 -3.46
N SER A 173 19.08 -2.91 -2.59
CA SER A 173 20.37 -3.60 -2.56
C SER A 173 20.20 -4.97 -1.89
N GLY A 174 20.09 -6.03 -2.71
CA GLY A 174 19.95 -7.41 -2.24
C GLY A 174 18.50 -7.90 -2.17
N LYS A 175 18.34 -9.10 -1.60
CA LYS A 175 17.04 -9.74 -1.47
C LYS A 175 16.37 -9.35 -0.15
N LEU A 176 15.10 -9.01 -0.22
CA LEU A 176 14.25 -8.75 0.94
C LEU A 176 13.43 -10.01 1.26
N ASP A 177 13.51 -10.46 2.52
CA ASP A 177 12.53 -11.36 3.12
C ASP A 177 11.41 -10.52 3.72
N VAL A 178 10.20 -10.67 3.21
CA VAL A 178 9.01 -9.94 3.70
C VAL A 178 8.35 -10.60 4.90
N MET A 179 8.72 -11.83 5.26
CA MET A 179 8.10 -12.55 6.38
C MET A 179 8.19 -11.83 7.73
N PRO A 180 9.24 -11.03 8.04
CA PRO A 180 9.29 -10.20 9.24
C PRO A 180 8.25 -9.07 9.30
N LEU A 181 7.57 -8.74 8.19
CA LEU A 181 6.45 -7.78 8.16
C LEU A 181 5.12 -8.40 8.58
N PHE A 182 5.09 -9.70 8.89
CA PHE A 182 3.93 -10.41 9.41
C PHE A 182 4.16 -10.84 10.86
N PRO A 183 3.11 -10.86 11.71
CA PRO A 183 3.23 -11.39 13.04
C PRO A 183 3.46 -12.91 13.03
N LYS A 184 4.07 -13.45 14.08
CA LYS A 184 4.20 -14.92 14.25
C LYS A 184 2.86 -15.59 14.51
N ASP A 185 2.01 -14.94 15.30
CA ASP A 185 0.63 -15.33 15.53
C ASP A 185 -0.19 -15.01 14.28
N ARG A 186 -0.76 -16.03 13.65
CA ARG A 186 -1.47 -15.92 12.38
C ARG A 186 -2.97 -15.72 12.54
N ARG A 187 -3.49 -15.57 13.75
CA ARG A 187 -4.89 -15.21 13.96
C ARG A 187 -5.20 -13.89 13.28
N HIS A 188 -6.32 -13.87 12.59
CA HIS A 188 -6.66 -12.74 11.75
C HIS A 188 -8.17 -12.54 11.64
N PHE A 189 -8.53 -11.36 11.21
CA PHE A 189 -9.89 -11.02 10.80
C PHE A 189 -10.04 -11.21 9.30
N ARG A 190 -11.21 -11.67 8.88
CA ARG A 190 -11.60 -11.77 7.49
C ARG A 190 -12.89 -11.03 7.24
N LEU A 191 -12.93 -10.31 6.12
CA LEU A 191 -14.17 -9.75 5.59
C LEU A 191 -14.04 -9.51 4.08
N ASN A 192 -15.18 -9.40 3.40
CA ASN A 192 -15.23 -8.83 2.05
C ASN A 192 -15.25 -7.31 2.14
N GLY A 193 -14.40 -6.65 1.39
CA GLY A 193 -14.25 -5.21 1.41
C GLY A 193 -13.91 -4.62 0.04
N SER A 194 -13.18 -3.51 0.05
CA SER A 194 -12.79 -2.78 -1.16
C SER A 194 -11.30 -2.45 -1.16
N LEU A 195 -10.80 -1.90 -2.27
CA LEU A 195 -9.60 -1.07 -2.25
C LEU A 195 -9.85 0.14 -1.35
N THR A 196 -8.82 0.58 -0.64
CA THR A 196 -8.87 1.76 0.27
C THR A 196 -8.50 3.06 -0.43
N THR A 197 -8.16 2.99 -1.71
CA THR A 197 -7.88 4.15 -2.56
C THR A 197 -8.76 4.10 -3.81
N PRO A 198 -8.99 5.22 -4.50
CA PRO A 198 -9.71 5.22 -5.77
C PRO A 198 -9.14 4.17 -6.74
N PRO A 199 -10.02 3.41 -7.41
CA PRO A 199 -11.46 3.60 -7.57
C PRO A 199 -12.33 2.93 -6.47
N CYS A 200 -11.79 2.49 -5.33
CA CYS A 200 -12.50 1.88 -4.21
C CYS A 200 -13.33 0.64 -4.61
N SER A 201 -12.85 -0.11 -5.60
CA SER A 201 -13.52 -1.31 -6.13
C SER A 201 -13.76 -2.34 -5.02
N GLU A 202 -14.99 -2.82 -4.94
CA GLU A 202 -15.43 -3.84 -3.97
C GLU A 202 -15.06 -5.26 -4.43
N GLY A 203 -15.27 -6.25 -3.57
CA GLY A 203 -14.94 -7.65 -3.85
C GLY A 203 -13.54 -8.07 -3.42
N VAL A 204 -12.86 -7.25 -2.62
CA VAL A 204 -11.55 -7.58 -2.07
C VAL A 204 -11.67 -8.52 -0.88
N ASN A 205 -10.97 -9.65 -0.93
CA ASN A 205 -10.83 -10.59 0.19
C ASN A 205 -9.79 -10.06 1.18
N TRP A 206 -10.23 -9.45 2.27
CA TRP A 206 -9.37 -8.94 3.32
C TRP A 206 -9.03 -9.99 4.37
N VAL A 207 -7.75 -10.02 4.73
CA VAL A 207 -7.18 -10.76 5.87
C VAL A 207 -6.35 -9.78 6.67
N VAL A 208 -6.77 -9.40 7.87
CA VAL A 208 -6.04 -8.44 8.71
C VAL A 208 -5.59 -9.14 9.99
N PHE A 209 -4.29 -9.22 10.20
CA PHE A 209 -3.70 -9.91 11.35
C PHE A 209 -3.99 -9.17 12.65
N LYS A 210 -4.39 -9.92 13.69
CA LYS A 210 -4.77 -9.38 15.00
C LYS A 210 -3.59 -8.87 15.81
N THR A 211 -2.48 -9.59 15.73
CA THR A 211 -1.29 -9.29 16.53
C THR A 211 -0.43 -8.27 15.79
N PRO A 212 -0.11 -7.12 16.41
CA PRO A 212 0.73 -6.13 15.77
C PRO A 212 2.18 -6.61 15.61
N VAL A 213 2.83 -6.15 14.56
CA VAL A 213 4.26 -6.36 14.28
C VAL A 213 5.06 -5.28 14.98
N ALA A 214 6.19 -5.64 15.59
CA ALA A 214 7.08 -4.66 16.20
C ALA A 214 7.93 -3.93 15.15
N ALA A 215 8.03 -2.61 15.32
CA ALA A 215 9.00 -1.74 14.63
C ALA A 215 9.60 -0.75 15.62
N SER A 216 10.85 -0.33 15.42
CA SER A 216 11.41 0.71 16.27
C SER A 216 10.73 2.06 16.01
N GLU A 217 10.70 2.93 17.00
CA GLU A 217 10.17 4.30 16.88
C GLU A 217 10.80 5.02 15.69
N ALA A 218 12.13 4.94 15.59
CA ALA A 218 12.87 5.54 14.47
C ALA A 218 12.44 5.00 13.09
N GLN A 219 12.05 3.72 12.98
CA GLN A 219 11.54 3.16 11.72
C GLN A 219 10.13 3.67 11.40
N LEU A 220 9.26 3.76 12.41
CA LEU A 220 7.91 4.30 12.25
C LEU A 220 7.96 5.77 11.81
N ASP A 221 8.80 6.57 12.46
CA ASP A 221 8.97 7.98 12.13
C ASP A 221 9.62 8.18 10.75
N ALA A 222 10.62 7.35 10.40
CA ALA A 222 11.25 7.39 9.09
C ALA A 222 10.27 7.07 7.96
N MET A 223 9.38 6.07 8.15
CA MET A 223 8.34 5.74 7.15
C MET A 223 7.34 6.88 7.00
N ARG A 224 6.84 7.43 8.13
CA ARG A 224 5.94 8.60 8.13
C ARG A 224 6.57 9.79 7.41
N ALA A 225 7.84 10.10 7.73
CA ALA A 225 8.56 11.20 7.11
C ALA A 225 8.81 10.99 5.60
N MET A 226 8.98 9.73 5.17
CA MET A 226 9.20 9.40 3.76
C MET A 226 7.90 9.46 2.96
N ILE A 227 6.75 9.06 3.54
CA ILE A 227 5.42 9.24 2.95
C ILE A 227 5.05 10.73 2.90
N GLY A 228 5.40 11.50 3.95
CA GLY A 228 5.28 12.96 4.00
C GLY A 228 3.91 13.51 4.37
N GLN A 229 2.90 12.64 4.54
CA GLN A 229 1.53 13.00 4.94
C GLN A 229 0.85 11.81 5.63
N GLU A 230 -0.25 12.04 6.32
CA GLU A 230 -1.17 10.95 6.67
C GLU A 230 -1.84 10.44 5.41
N ASN A 231 -1.79 9.11 5.20
CA ASN A 231 -2.27 8.47 3.99
C ASN A 231 -3.23 7.30 4.28
N ASN A 232 -4.09 7.51 5.28
CA ASN A 232 -5.13 6.59 5.67
C ASN A 232 -6.51 7.12 5.28
N ARG A 233 -7.33 6.28 4.65
CA ARG A 233 -8.74 6.56 4.44
C ARG A 233 -9.48 6.41 5.77
N PRO A 234 -10.47 7.28 6.11
CA PRO A 234 -11.34 7.07 7.26
C PRO A 234 -12.06 5.71 7.23
N VAL A 235 -12.30 5.14 8.41
CA VAL A 235 -13.06 3.87 8.54
C VAL A 235 -14.44 3.98 7.93
N GLN A 236 -14.86 2.91 7.28
CA GLN A 236 -16.13 2.79 6.58
C GLN A 236 -17.11 1.91 7.38
N PRO A 237 -18.42 2.16 7.30
CA PRO A 237 -19.40 1.38 8.02
C PRO A 237 -19.39 -0.10 7.56
N LEU A 238 -19.52 -1.02 8.50
CA LEU A 238 -19.63 -2.45 8.20
C LEU A 238 -20.90 -2.77 7.41
N ASN A 239 -21.95 -1.97 7.58
CA ASN A 239 -23.28 -2.26 7.05
C ASN A 239 -23.74 -3.68 7.49
N ALA A 240 -24.17 -4.53 6.54
CA ALA A 240 -24.60 -5.90 6.83
C ALA A 240 -23.43 -6.93 6.88
N ARG A 241 -22.17 -6.48 6.78
CA ARG A 241 -21.03 -7.41 6.79
C ARG A 241 -20.74 -7.91 8.19
N ILE A 242 -20.32 -9.17 8.24
CA ILE A 242 -19.84 -9.82 9.46
C ILE A 242 -18.32 -9.97 9.33
N VAL A 243 -17.61 -9.55 10.36
CA VAL A 243 -16.18 -9.84 10.50
C VAL A 243 -16.04 -11.24 11.07
N ILE A 244 -15.23 -12.06 10.45
CA ILE A 244 -14.88 -13.41 10.92
C ILE A 244 -13.50 -13.36 11.56
N GLU A 245 -13.33 -14.00 12.73
CA GLU A 245 -12.04 -14.22 13.36
C GLU A 245 -11.62 -15.69 13.18
N GLU A 246 -10.45 -15.90 12.59
CA GLU A 246 -9.83 -17.20 12.30
C GLU A 246 -8.44 -17.33 12.95
#